data_f5a4c451c70d051653b85b881155cc87
#
_entry.id   f5a4c451c70d051653b85b881155cc87
#
_cell.length_a   1.000
_cell.length_b   1.000
_cell.length_c   1.000
_cell.angle_alpha   90.00
_cell.angle_beta   90.00
_cell.angle_gamma   90.00
#
_symmetry.space_group_name_H-M   'P 1'
#
loop_
_entity.id
_entity.type
_entity.pdbx_description
1 polymer ?
#
loop_
_entity_poly.entity_id
_entity_poly.type
_entity_poly.pdbx_seq_one_letter_code
_entity_poly.pdbx_strand_id
1 'polypeptide(L)'
;MTSVPSTIKAEWEESVNIAQAADRAGIEAMIPVARWRGMGGEVNFNHRNFDPFTWAAGLAAVTEHIGIFSTFHIPTVHPVRAAKEVATIDHISGGRFCLNVVAGWNEREIAMFGTPQLEHDERYDVAEDWITLCKELWTREGEFDYDGPYFKSPGAYSEPKPVQRPGPVLMSAGNSPRGQHFAAKHADLNFVVAQTIESAGEIAVEVKRMAREEYHRDIQVFGQAYIVCRETEAEARAFHNHYVNEKGDWQGVRNLLDVLIPNSESALGDGWEAMASNLIAGYGALPLIGTADQVVEGMQAFSDAGIDGITLSWVDYASGLAHFEKELLPRMIEAGLREK
;
A
#
# COMPACT_ATOMS: atom_id res chain seq x y z
N MET A 1 -1.51 -3.97 -14.88
CA MET A 1 -0.47 -4.67 -15.69
C MET A 1 -0.89 -4.62 -17.16
N THR A 2 -0.51 -3.55 -17.88
CA THR A 2 -1.01 -3.29 -19.26
C THR A 2 0.05 -2.58 -20.09
N SER A 3 0.04 -2.77 -21.42
CA SER A 3 0.93 -2.12 -22.39
C SER A 3 0.39 -0.79 -22.92
N VAL A 4 -0.69 -0.27 -22.36
CA VAL A 4 -1.20 1.05 -22.72
C VAL A 4 -0.12 2.12 -22.48
N PRO A 5 0.14 3.05 -23.42
CA PRO A 5 1.00 4.21 -23.18
C PRO A 5 0.52 5.01 -21.95
N SER A 6 1.42 5.68 -21.28
CA SER A 6 1.15 6.50 -20.07
C SER A 6 1.10 5.74 -18.74
N THR A 7 1.41 4.45 -18.71
CA THR A 7 1.67 3.77 -17.43
C THR A 7 2.95 4.31 -16.78
N ILE A 8 2.97 4.36 -15.45
CA ILE A 8 4.13 4.85 -14.69
C ILE A 8 5.40 4.08 -15.09
N LYS A 9 6.43 4.86 -15.38
CA LYS A 9 7.75 4.38 -15.73
C LYS A 9 8.65 4.74 -14.57
N ALA A 10 9.04 4.34 -13.64
CA ALA A 10 10.02 4.70 -12.60
C ALA A 10 11.06 5.76 -13.09
N GLU A 11 10.58 6.96 -13.35
CA GLU A 11 11.35 8.15 -13.68
C GLU A 11 11.25 9.15 -12.52
N TRP A 12 12.37 9.74 -12.11
CA TRP A 12 12.38 10.58 -10.91
C TRP A 12 11.55 11.85 -11.06
N GLU A 13 11.69 12.53 -12.20
CA GLU A 13 10.94 13.74 -12.50
C GLU A 13 9.42 13.49 -12.51
N GLU A 14 8.98 12.35 -13.05
CA GLU A 14 7.58 11.92 -13.02
C GLU A 14 7.11 11.70 -11.59
N SER A 15 7.90 11.02 -10.76
CA SER A 15 7.58 10.81 -9.34
C SER A 15 7.39 12.13 -8.59
N VAL A 16 8.26 13.11 -8.82
CA VAL A 16 8.16 14.45 -8.22
C VAL A 16 6.89 15.17 -8.70
N ASN A 17 6.62 15.16 -10.01
CA ASN A 17 5.45 15.82 -10.58
C ASN A 17 4.13 15.24 -10.04
N ILE A 18 4.04 13.91 -9.93
CA ILE A 18 2.88 13.23 -9.37
C ILE A 18 2.73 13.57 -7.87
N ALA A 19 3.82 13.51 -7.10
CA ALA A 19 3.78 13.83 -5.68
C ALA A 19 3.31 15.26 -5.41
N GLN A 20 3.84 16.23 -6.15
CA GLN A 20 3.45 17.63 -6.03
C GLN A 20 2.01 17.89 -6.53
N ALA A 21 1.55 17.16 -7.55
CA ALA A 21 0.16 17.26 -7.99
C ALA A 21 -0.80 16.68 -6.94
N ALA A 22 -0.45 15.53 -6.36
CA ALA A 22 -1.23 14.92 -5.29
C ALA A 22 -1.27 15.82 -4.03
N ASP A 23 -0.14 16.42 -3.67
CA ASP A 23 0.00 17.37 -2.55
C ASP A 23 -0.93 18.59 -2.74
N ARG A 24 -0.90 19.22 -3.92
CA ARG A 24 -1.80 20.35 -4.25
C ARG A 24 -3.27 19.97 -4.28
N ALA A 25 -3.61 18.78 -4.77
CA ALA A 25 -4.97 18.25 -4.78
C ALA A 25 -5.48 17.87 -3.38
N GLY A 26 -4.62 17.96 -2.36
CA GLY A 26 -4.93 17.64 -0.98
C GLY A 26 -5.06 16.15 -0.73
N ILE A 27 -4.48 15.27 -1.55
CA ILE A 27 -4.40 13.83 -1.26
C ILE A 27 -3.64 13.63 0.05
N GLU A 28 -4.18 12.78 0.93
CA GLU A 28 -3.65 12.59 2.28
C GLU A 28 -2.29 11.91 2.29
N ALA A 29 -2.07 10.92 1.41
CA ALA A 29 -0.80 10.19 1.39
C ALA A 29 -0.50 9.53 0.04
N MET A 30 0.80 9.33 -0.23
CA MET A 30 1.31 8.46 -1.29
C MET A 30 1.91 7.18 -0.72
N ILE A 31 1.54 6.05 -1.32
CA ILE A 31 1.97 4.72 -0.87
C ILE A 31 2.67 3.99 -2.02
N PRO A 32 3.98 3.74 -1.95
CA PRO A 32 4.71 3.02 -2.99
C PRO A 32 4.52 1.52 -2.85
N VAL A 33 4.63 0.82 -3.97
CA VAL A 33 4.86 -0.62 -4.00
C VAL A 33 6.36 -0.88 -3.91
N ALA A 34 6.79 -1.72 -2.97
CA ALA A 34 8.19 -2.15 -2.88
C ALA A 34 8.40 -3.40 -3.73
N ARG A 35 9.20 -3.30 -4.79
CA ARG A 35 9.56 -4.42 -5.67
C ARG A 35 11.04 -4.36 -6.03
N TRP A 36 11.64 -5.53 -6.10
CA TRP A 36 13.02 -5.73 -6.53
C TRP A 36 13.09 -6.41 -7.89
N ARG A 37 11.99 -7.06 -8.30
CA ARG A 37 11.90 -7.80 -9.55
C ARG A 37 10.53 -7.60 -10.17
N GLY A 38 10.49 -7.60 -11.51
CA GLY A 38 9.25 -7.64 -12.25
C GLY A 38 8.62 -9.04 -12.25
N MET A 39 7.39 -9.08 -12.72
CA MET A 39 6.59 -10.30 -12.82
C MET A 39 6.84 -11.08 -14.12
N GLY A 40 7.72 -10.58 -15.01
CA GLY A 40 7.86 -11.12 -16.37
C GLY A 40 6.66 -10.74 -17.24
N GLY A 41 6.46 -11.45 -18.35
CA GLY A 41 5.48 -11.10 -19.35
C GLY A 41 5.98 -10.00 -20.31
N GLU A 42 5.07 -9.45 -21.11
CA GLU A 42 5.40 -8.44 -22.13
C GLU A 42 5.79 -7.09 -21.48
N VAL A 43 5.02 -6.67 -20.49
CA VAL A 43 5.25 -5.39 -19.78
C VAL A 43 6.30 -5.54 -18.70
N ASN A 44 6.49 -6.73 -18.17
CA ASN A 44 7.34 -7.02 -17.01
C ASN A 44 7.04 -6.05 -15.85
N PHE A 45 5.78 -5.96 -15.46
CA PHE A 45 5.26 -5.01 -14.49
C PHE A 45 6.11 -4.97 -13.21
N ASN A 46 6.39 -3.78 -12.73
CA ASN A 46 7.23 -3.52 -11.56
C ASN A 46 8.69 -4.01 -11.66
N HIS A 47 9.25 -4.17 -12.87
CA HIS A 47 10.68 -4.50 -13.04
C HIS A 47 11.61 -3.31 -12.73
N ARG A 48 11.08 -2.09 -12.79
CA ARG A 48 11.80 -0.85 -12.47
C ARG A 48 11.08 -0.15 -11.32
N ASN A 49 11.75 -0.06 -10.18
CA ASN A 49 11.28 0.67 -9.02
C ASN A 49 12.46 1.37 -8.37
N PHE A 50 12.19 2.47 -7.72
CA PHE A 50 13.14 3.08 -6.79
C PHE A 50 13.12 2.32 -5.46
N ASP A 51 14.22 2.44 -4.71
CA ASP A 51 14.24 2.03 -3.32
C ASP A 51 13.22 2.86 -2.53
N PRO A 52 12.29 2.24 -1.77
CA PRO A 52 11.19 2.94 -1.15
C PRO A 52 11.59 3.99 -0.11
N PHE A 53 12.66 3.76 0.67
CA PHE A 53 13.13 4.74 1.65
C PHE A 53 13.78 5.96 0.99
N THR A 54 14.66 5.71 0.04
CA THR A 54 15.33 6.79 -0.70
C THR A 54 14.32 7.60 -1.52
N TRP A 55 13.35 6.93 -2.14
CA TRP A 55 12.24 7.57 -2.84
C TRP A 55 11.40 8.43 -1.91
N ALA A 56 11.01 7.90 -0.74
CA ALA A 56 10.23 8.63 0.26
C ALA A 56 10.97 9.86 0.78
N ALA A 57 12.28 9.74 1.06
CA ALA A 57 13.11 10.87 1.49
C ALA A 57 13.15 11.99 0.45
N GLY A 58 13.32 11.63 -0.84
CA GLY A 58 13.32 12.60 -1.92
C GLY A 58 11.98 13.31 -2.09
N LEU A 59 10.87 12.59 -2.05
CA LEU A 59 9.53 13.20 -2.18
C LEU A 59 9.13 14.01 -0.95
N ALA A 60 9.49 13.57 0.24
CA ALA A 60 9.27 14.34 1.46
C ALA A 60 9.93 15.73 1.43
N ALA A 61 11.08 15.84 0.76
CA ALA A 61 11.81 17.11 0.64
C ALA A 61 11.20 18.08 -0.39
N VAL A 62 10.30 17.62 -1.28
CA VAL A 62 9.72 18.44 -2.37
C VAL A 62 8.21 18.59 -2.28
N THR A 63 7.60 18.15 -1.16
CA THR A 63 6.17 18.24 -0.85
C THR A 63 5.97 18.91 0.51
N GLU A 64 4.78 19.45 0.80
CA GLU A 64 4.51 20.24 2.00
C GLU A 64 3.48 19.62 2.95
N HIS A 65 2.44 18.93 2.42
CA HIS A 65 1.29 18.46 3.20
C HIS A 65 1.09 16.96 3.15
N ILE A 66 1.31 16.34 1.99
CA ILE A 66 1.03 14.93 1.76
C ILE A 66 1.92 14.02 2.64
N GLY A 67 1.30 13.02 3.25
CA GLY A 67 2.01 11.93 3.93
C GLY A 67 2.75 11.05 2.92
N ILE A 68 4.00 10.73 3.21
CA ILE A 68 4.81 9.87 2.32
C ILE A 68 5.07 8.55 3.01
N PHE A 69 4.50 7.48 2.47
CA PHE A 69 4.80 6.13 2.93
C PHE A 69 6.09 5.59 2.31
N SER A 70 6.77 4.74 3.07
CA SER A 70 7.67 3.74 2.53
C SER A 70 7.08 2.35 2.77
N THR A 71 7.08 1.50 1.77
CA THR A 71 6.70 0.10 1.90
C THR A 71 7.93 -0.76 2.07
N PHE A 72 7.89 -1.71 2.99
CA PHE A 72 9.07 -2.40 3.43
C PHE A 72 8.83 -3.89 3.70
N HIS A 73 9.68 -4.72 3.15
CA HIS A 73 9.67 -6.14 3.44
C HIS A 73 10.68 -6.46 4.56
N ILE A 74 10.19 -6.83 5.72
CA ILE A 74 10.98 -7.10 6.93
C ILE A 74 12.23 -7.95 6.68
N PRO A 75 12.19 -9.06 5.91
CA PRO A 75 13.37 -9.89 5.68
C PRO A 75 14.51 -9.19 4.95
N THR A 76 14.29 -8.01 4.38
CA THR A 76 15.27 -7.29 3.55
C THR A 76 16.06 -6.23 4.32
N VAL A 77 15.65 -5.88 5.55
CA VAL A 77 16.33 -4.84 6.34
C VAL A 77 16.29 -5.12 7.85
N HIS A 78 17.43 -4.94 8.49
CA HIS A 78 17.58 -5.03 9.93
C HIS A 78 16.84 -3.88 10.65
N PRO A 79 16.10 -4.13 11.77
CA PRO A 79 15.29 -3.13 12.46
C PRO A 79 16.08 -1.91 12.95
N VAL A 80 17.33 -2.07 13.37
CA VAL A 80 18.21 -0.95 13.78
C VAL A 80 18.45 0.02 12.61
N ARG A 81 18.67 -0.50 11.40
CA ARG A 81 18.84 0.32 10.21
C ARG A 81 17.52 1.00 9.84
N ALA A 82 16.43 0.24 9.81
CA ALA A 82 15.11 0.78 9.49
C ALA A 82 14.70 1.90 10.47
N ALA A 83 14.90 1.70 11.76
CA ALA A 83 14.58 2.72 12.78
C ALA A 83 15.33 4.04 12.53
N LYS A 84 16.60 3.98 12.11
CA LYS A 84 17.41 5.15 11.77
C LYS A 84 16.94 5.83 10.50
N GLU A 85 16.65 5.07 9.43
CA GLU A 85 16.16 5.61 8.16
C GLU A 85 14.80 6.27 8.35
N VAL A 86 13.89 5.62 9.06
CA VAL A 86 12.56 6.14 9.44
C VAL A 86 12.68 7.48 10.17
N ALA A 87 13.49 7.56 11.23
CA ALA A 87 13.68 8.80 11.97
C ALA A 87 14.25 9.90 11.07
N THR A 88 15.19 9.57 10.17
CA THR A 88 15.79 10.53 9.25
C THR A 88 14.75 11.11 8.29
N ILE A 89 13.93 10.26 7.67
CA ILE A 89 12.89 10.69 6.71
C ILE A 89 11.79 11.46 7.45
N ASP A 90 11.47 11.06 8.67
CA ASP A 90 10.50 11.77 9.49
C ASP A 90 10.93 13.21 9.79
N HIS A 91 12.24 13.45 10.05
CA HIS A 91 12.80 14.79 10.14
C HIS A 91 12.77 15.55 8.81
N ILE A 92 13.12 14.92 7.69
CA ILE A 92 13.07 15.54 6.36
C ILE A 92 11.64 15.97 6.02
N SER A 93 10.65 15.15 6.34
CA SER A 93 9.24 15.41 6.08
C SER A 93 8.57 16.37 7.08
N GLY A 94 9.24 16.70 8.20
CA GLY A 94 8.62 17.45 9.30
C GLY A 94 7.46 16.70 9.98
N GLY A 95 7.55 15.35 10.10
CA GLY A 95 6.55 14.52 10.77
C GLY A 95 5.43 14.00 9.85
N ARG A 96 5.65 13.94 8.53
CA ARG A 96 4.69 13.40 7.54
C ARG A 96 5.05 12.00 7.02
N PHE A 97 6.13 11.42 7.49
CA PHE A 97 6.54 10.09 7.08
C PHE A 97 5.64 9.02 7.68
N CYS A 98 5.33 7.99 6.88
CA CYS A 98 4.54 6.84 7.28
C CYS A 98 5.22 5.53 6.83
N LEU A 99 5.03 4.46 7.57
CA LEU A 99 5.69 3.19 7.30
C LEU A 99 4.66 2.07 7.06
N ASN A 100 4.70 1.46 5.89
CA ASN A 100 3.96 0.23 5.60
C ASN A 100 4.85 -0.99 5.87
N VAL A 101 4.50 -1.75 6.90
CA VAL A 101 5.24 -2.93 7.36
C VAL A 101 4.69 -4.18 6.70
N VAL A 102 5.51 -4.86 5.88
CA VAL A 102 5.13 -6.08 5.18
C VAL A 102 5.99 -7.25 5.65
N ALA A 103 5.36 -8.31 6.16
CA ALA A 103 6.06 -9.48 6.70
C ALA A 103 6.91 -10.24 5.65
N GLY A 104 6.67 -9.98 4.36
CA GLY A 104 7.37 -10.62 3.23
C GLY A 104 6.55 -11.77 2.63
N TRP A 105 6.37 -11.75 1.31
CA TRP A 105 5.56 -12.77 0.62
C TRP A 105 6.21 -13.28 -0.67
N ASN A 106 7.12 -12.54 -1.28
CA ASN A 106 7.76 -12.91 -2.54
C ASN A 106 9.10 -13.62 -2.26
N GLU A 107 9.06 -14.94 -2.25
CA GLU A 107 10.23 -15.78 -2.00
C GLU A 107 11.42 -15.44 -2.92
N ARG A 108 11.15 -15.16 -4.21
CA ARG A 108 12.20 -14.84 -5.19
C ARG A 108 12.93 -13.54 -4.90
N GLU A 109 12.23 -12.56 -4.32
CA GLU A 109 12.84 -11.29 -3.90
C GLU A 109 13.60 -11.47 -2.58
N ILE A 110 13.04 -12.18 -1.62
CA ILE A 110 13.67 -12.45 -0.31
C ILE A 110 14.96 -13.24 -0.48
N ALA A 111 14.96 -14.22 -1.38
CA ALA A 111 16.15 -15.02 -1.70
C ALA A 111 17.32 -14.18 -2.26
N MET A 112 17.07 -13.02 -2.90
CA MET A 112 18.13 -12.11 -3.34
C MET A 112 18.96 -11.55 -2.18
N PHE A 113 18.38 -11.49 -0.98
CA PHE A 113 19.05 -11.03 0.26
C PHE A 113 19.70 -12.18 1.03
N GLY A 114 19.70 -13.40 0.49
CA GLY A 114 20.26 -14.57 1.14
C GLY A 114 19.42 -15.10 2.29
N THR A 115 18.18 -14.65 2.43
CA THR A 115 17.25 -15.05 3.49
C THR A 115 16.25 -16.08 2.93
N PRO A 116 16.00 -17.20 3.62
CA PRO A 116 14.97 -18.14 3.21
C PRO A 116 13.58 -17.56 3.47
N GLN A 117 12.59 -17.99 2.68
CA GLN A 117 11.19 -17.73 2.98
C GLN A 117 10.76 -18.56 4.18
N LEU A 118 10.29 -17.91 5.23
CA LEU A 118 9.73 -18.56 6.40
C LEU A 118 8.27 -18.97 6.17
N GLU A 119 7.77 -19.87 7.00
CA GLU A 119 6.35 -20.21 7.05
C GLU A 119 5.50 -18.98 7.36
N HIS A 120 4.23 -19.01 6.91
CA HIS A 120 3.36 -17.84 6.92
C HIS A 120 3.26 -17.17 8.31
N ASP A 121 2.98 -17.93 9.36
CA ASP A 121 2.77 -17.36 10.68
C ASP A 121 4.08 -16.94 11.34
N GLU A 122 5.15 -17.70 11.12
CA GLU A 122 6.50 -17.36 11.60
C GLU A 122 6.97 -16.00 11.04
N ARG A 123 6.59 -15.65 9.81
CA ARG A 123 6.90 -14.31 9.24
C ARG A 123 6.31 -13.18 10.08
N TYR A 124 5.12 -13.38 10.65
CA TYR A 124 4.51 -12.41 11.54
C TYR A 124 5.13 -12.40 12.94
N ASP A 125 5.65 -13.53 13.42
CA ASP A 125 6.42 -13.57 14.68
C ASP A 125 7.72 -12.76 14.54
N VAL A 126 8.43 -12.92 13.42
CA VAL A 126 9.58 -12.07 13.07
C VAL A 126 9.18 -10.60 12.95
N ALA A 127 8.02 -10.32 12.34
CA ALA A 127 7.51 -8.97 12.18
C ALA A 127 7.19 -8.30 13.53
N GLU A 128 6.63 -9.04 14.48
CA GLU A 128 6.38 -8.54 15.83
C GLU A 128 7.67 -8.17 16.56
N ASP A 129 8.68 -9.02 16.49
CA ASP A 129 9.98 -8.75 17.11
C ASP A 129 10.67 -7.55 16.45
N TRP A 130 10.61 -7.49 15.10
CA TRP A 130 11.17 -6.40 14.31
C TRP A 130 10.57 -5.05 14.67
N ILE A 131 9.24 -4.94 14.68
CA ILE A 131 8.56 -3.68 14.98
C ILE A 131 8.69 -3.28 16.44
N THR A 132 8.79 -4.26 17.33
CA THR A 132 9.03 -4.01 18.77
C THR A 132 10.39 -3.35 18.96
N LEU A 133 11.46 -3.89 18.36
CA LEU A 133 12.78 -3.24 18.42
C LEU A 133 12.79 -1.85 17.79
N CYS A 134 12.09 -1.65 16.66
CA CYS A 134 11.96 -0.32 16.06
C CYS A 134 11.29 0.68 17.03
N LYS A 135 10.17 0.29 17.65
CA LYS A 135 9.45 1.14 18.63
C LYS A 135 10.32 1.46 19.85
N GLU A 136 11.08 0.50 20.36
CA GLU A 136 12.04 0.72 21.43
C GLU A 136 13.12 1.75 21.01
N LEU A 137 13.69 1.61 19.82
CA LEU A 137 14.69 2.54 19.27
C LEU A 137 14.15 3.96 19.06
N TRP A 138 12.85 4.12 18.76
CA TRP A 138 12.22 5.42 18.59
C TRP A 138 11.86 6.10 19.92
N THR A 139 11.68 5.34 20.99
CA THR A 139 11.11 5.85 22.25
C THR A 139 12.07 5.85 23.42
N ARG A 140 12.92 4.84 23.55
CA ARG A 140 13.86 4.74 24.70
C ARG A 140 15.03 5.71 24.55
N GLU A 141 15.34 6.37 25.65
CA GLU A 141 16.53 7.21 25.76
C GLU A 141 17.73 6.38 26.19
N GLY A 142 18.93 6.77 25.70
CA GLY A 142 20.18 6.10 26.03
C GLY A 142 20.35 4.72 25.35
N GLU A 143 21.39 4.03 25.74
CA GLU A 143 21.69 2.67 25.29
C GLU A 143 20.87 1.64 26.07
N PHE A 144 20.50 0.56 25.39
CA PHE A 144 19.82 -0.57 26.02
C PHE A 144 20.18 -1.87 25.33
N ASP A 145 20.09 -2.98 26.04
CA ASP A 145 20.19 -4.29 25.44
C ASP A 145 18.81 -4.79 25.02
N TYR A 146 18.70 -5.28 23.80
CA TYR A 146 17.50 -5.92 23.28
C TYR A 146 17.79 -7.41 23.03
N ASP A 147 17.01 -8.27 23.64
CA ASP A 147 17.12 -9.73 23.57
C ASP A 147 15.78 -10.36 23.17
N GLY A 148 15.31 -10.03 21.95
CA GLY A 148 14.09 -10.58 21.37
C GLY A 148 14.27 -12.00 20.84
N PRO A 149 13.19 -12.69 20.43
CA PRO A 149 13.27 -14.05 19.90
C PRO A 149 14.06 -14.15 18.59
N TYR A 150 13.98 -13.16 17.71
CA TYR A 150 14.62 -13.17 16.39
C TYR A 150 15.75 -12.15 16.25
N PHE A 151 15.66 -11.03 16.97
CA PHE A 151 16.67 -9.98 16.91
C PHE A 151 17.36 -9.80 18.26
N LYS A 152 18.68 -9.68 18.19
CA LYS A 152 19.54 -9.39 19.34
C LYS A 152 20.32 -8.11 19.04
N SER A 153 20.25 -7.14 19.92
CA SER A 153 20.92 -5.84 19.73
C SER A 153 21.50 -5.37 21.05
N PRO A 154 22.71 -5.82 21.42
CA PRO A 154 23.40 -5.30 22.59
C PRO A 154 23.80 -3.85 22.36
N GLY A 155 23.59 -2.98 23.36
CA GLY A 155 23.86 -1.55 23.24
C GLY A 155 23.04 -0.85 22.16
N ALA A 156 21.79 -1.27 21.93
CA ALA A 156 20.90 -0.67 20.95
C ALA A 156 20.73 0.82 21.23
N TYR A 157 20.88 1.64 20.19
CA TYR A 157 20.83 3.12 20.30
C TYR A 157 20.39 3.74 18.97
N SER A 158 19.53 4.76 19.04
CA SER A 158 19.14 5.53 17.86
C SER A 158 18.82 6.98 18.24
N GLU A 159 19.59 7.92 17.70
CA GLU A 159 19.35 9.37 17.70
C GLU A 159 19.63 9.94 16.30
N PRO A 160 18.85 10.97 15.86
CA PRO A 160 17.72 11.57 16.58
C PRO A 160 16.51 10.61 16.64
N LYS A 161 15.62 10.86 17.58
CA LYS A 161 14.29 10.20 17.60
C LYS A 161 13.43 10.79 16.49
N PRO A 162 12.40 10.07 16.00
CA PRO A 162 11.43 10.65 15.08
C PRO A 162 10.79 11.94 15.61
N VAL A 163 10.34 12.80 14.73
CA VAL A 163 9.55 14.01 15.07
C VAL A 163 8.21 13.59 15.64
N GLN A 164 7.56 12.61 14.98
CA GLN A 164 6.30 12.02 15.44
C GLN A 164 6.50 11.22 16.74
N ARG A 165 5.52 11.27 17.63
CA ARG A 165 5.56 10.56 18.92
C ARG A 165 4.33 9.64 19.06
N PRO A 166 4.52 8.38 19.47
CA PRO A 166 5.76 7.68 19.86
C PRO A 166 6.63 7.24 18.68
N GLY A 167 6.19 7.39 17.45
CA GLY A 167 6.85 7.07 16.19
C GLY A 167 5.98 7.47 15.01
N PRO A 168 6.38 7.17 13.77
CA PRO A 168 5.59 7.46 12.58
C PRO A 168 4.33 6.61 12.53
N VAL A 169 3.35 7.06 11.73
CA VAL A 169 2.16 6.27 11.41
C VAL A 169 2.55 4.94 10.78
N LEU A 170 2.01 3.85 11.30
CA LEU A 170 2.28 2.49 10.85
C LEU A 170 1.09 1.92 10.10
N MET A 171 1.34 1.34 8.94
CA MET A 171 0.36 0.59 8.16
C MET A 171 0.78 -0.87 8.02
N SER A 172 -0.19 -1.76 7.97
CA SER A 172 0.01 -3.17 7.61
C SER A 172 -1.02 -3.57 6.56
N ALA A 173 -0.58 -4.32 5.55
CA ALA A 173 -1.41 -4.88 4.48
C ALA A 173 -1.71 -6.38 4.68
N GLY A 174 -1.63 -6.88 5.91
CA GLY A 174 -1.90 -8.27 6.24
C GLY A 174 -3.39 -8.58 6.21
N ASN A 175 -3.84 -9.45 5.28
CA ASN A 175 -5.25 -9.83 5.13
C ASN A 175 -5.59 -11.21 5.68
N SER A 176 -4.59 -12.04 6.00
CA SER A 176 -4.81 -13.31 6.69
C SER A 176 -5.21 -13.08 8.16
N PRO A 177 -5.83 -14.04 8.84
CA PRO A 177 -6.16 -13.91 10.28
C PRO A 177 -4.94 -13.46 11.11
N ARG A 178 -3.77 -14.06 10.90
CA ARG A 178 -2.53 -13.68 11.58
C ARG A 178 -2.07 -12.25 11.23
N GLY A 179 -2.25 -11.84 9.94
CA GLY A 179 -1.96 -10.48 9.48
C GLY A 179 -2.91 -9.43 10.06
N GLN A 180 -4.19 -9.74 10.19
CA GLN A 180 -5.17 -8.87 10.85
C GLN A 180 -4.86 -8.68 12.34
N HIS A 181 -4.47 -9.76 13.04
CA HIS A 181 -3.99 -9.65 14.42
C HIS A 181 -2.75 -8.76 14.55
N PHE A 182 -1.78 -8.92 13.65
CA PHE A 182 -0.60 -8.06 13.62
C PHE A 182 -0.99 -6.59 13.40
N ALA A 183 -1.88 -6.31 12.45
CA ALA A 183 -2.38 -4.96 12.20
C ALA A 183 -3.09 -4.38 13.43
N ALA A 184 -4.05 -5.10 13.99
CA ALA A 184 -4.81 -4.69 15.17
C ALA A 184 -3.90 -4.37 16.38
N LYS A 185 -2.82 -5.14 16.56
CA LYS A 185 -1.86 -4.98 17.66
C LYS A 185 -0.87 -3.85 17.45
N HIS A 186 -0.37 -3.65 16.22
CA HIS A 186 0.82 -2.83 15.97
C HIS A 186 0.61 -1.63 15.07
N ALA A 187 -0.38 -1.68 14.14
CA ALA A 187 -0.57 -0.66 13.11
C ALA A 187 -1.62 0.39 13.50
N ASP A 188 -1.51 1.57 12.91
CA ASP A 188 -2.51 2.64 12.99
C ASP A 188 -3.49 2.55 11.82
N LEU A 189 -3.05 1.94 10.71
CA LEU A 189 -3.81 1.70 9.50
C LEU A 189 -3.72 0.22 9.08
N ASN A 190 -4.87 -0.42 8.81
CA ASN A 190 -4.90 -1.70 8.11
C ASN A 190 -5.36 -1.47 6.66
N PHE A 191 -4.53 -1.88 5.71
CA PHE A 191 -4.85 -1.83 4.29
C PHE A 191 -5.43 -3.17 3.85
N VAL A 192 -6.69 -3.13 3.39
CA VAL A 192 -7.47 -4.33 3.07
C VAL A 192 -7.58 -4.52 1.56
N VAL A 193 -7.24 -5.72 1.09
CA VAL A 193 -7.53 -6.18 -0.27
C VAL A 193 -8.70 -7.16 -0.19
N ALA A 194 -9.83 -6.77 -0.75
CA ALA A 194 -11.08 -7.53 -0.73
C ALA A 194 -11.65 -7.69 -2.15
N GLN A 195 -12.57 -8.65 -2.33
CA GLN A 195 -13.20 -8.88 -3.63
C GLN A 195 -14.44 -8.03 -3.86
N THR A 196 -15.08 -7.57 -2.78
CA THR A 196 -16.24 -6.69 -2.81
C THR A 196 -16.15 -5.64 -1.70
N ILE A 197 -16.93 -4.57 -1.80
CA ILE A 197 -17.03 -3.53 -0.77
C ILE A 197 -17.60 -4.12 0.52
N GLU A 198 -18.58 -5.02 0.42
CA GLU A 198 -19.18 -5.68 1.57
C GLU A 198 -18.14 -6.50 2.36
N SER A 199 -17.34 -7.32 1.65
CA SER A 199 -16.29 -8.11 2.30
C SER A 199 -15.19 -7.23 2.90
N ALA A 200 -14.87 -6.08 2.29
CA ALA A 200 -13.97 -5.09 2.89
C ALA A 200 -14.54 -4.53 4.20
N GLY A 201 -15.85 -4.23 4.23
CA GLY A 201 -16.57 -3.77 5.42
C GLY A 201 -16.58 -4.81 6.55
N GLU A 202 -16.83 -6.08 6.23
CA GLU A 202 -16.78 -7.17 7.23
C GLU A 202 -15.39 -7.28 7.87
N ILE A 203 -14.32 -7.20 7.07
CA ILE A 203 -12.95 -7.18 7.57
C ILE A 203 -12.71 -5.95 8.44
N ALA A 204 -13.19 -4.78 8.02
CA ALA A 204 -13.02 -3.54 8.79
C ALA A 204 -13.67 -3.63 10.16
N VAL A 205 -14.88 -4.14 10.24
CA VAL A 205 -15.60 -4.35 11.52
C VAL A 205 -14.79 -5.27 12.44
N GLU A 206 -14.30 -6.40 11.93
CA GLU A 206 -13.56 -7.38 12.71
C GLU A 206 -12.21 -6.87 13.19
N VAL A 207 -11.43 -6.22 12.30
CA VAL A 207 -10.13 -5.66 12.68
C VAL A 207 -10.26 -4.54 13.71
N LYS A 208 -11.25 -3.65 13.55
CA LYS A 208 -11.54 -2.58 14.52
C LYS A 208 -12.01 -3.15 15.87
N ARG A 209 -12.86 -4.20 15.86
CA ARG A 209 -13.28 -4.93 17.07
C ARG A 209 -12.07 -5.50 17.80
N MET A 210 -11.23 -6.27 17.09
CA MET A 210 -10.03 -6.90 17.64
C MET A 210 -9.06 -5.87 18.22
N ALA A 211 -8.80 -4.77 17.52
CA ALA A 211 -7.92 -3.71 18.00
C ALA A 211 -8.43 -3.12 19.33
N ARG A 212 -9.73 -2.87 19.42
CA ARG A 212 -10.37 -2.27 20.61
C ARG A 212 -10.48 -3.23 21.78
N GLU A 213 -10.97 -4.45 21.55
CA GLU A 213 -11.26 -5.41 22.61
C GLU A 213 -10.01 -6.13 23.13
N GLU A 214 -9.06 -6.48 22.24
CA GLU A 214 -7.89 -7.30 22.61
C GLU A 214 -6.64 -6.44 22.89
N TYR A 215 -6.51 -5.29 22.20
CA TYR A 215 -5.31 -4.47 22.28
C TYR A 215 -5.52 -3.05 22.80
N HIS A 216 -6.77 -2.68 23.13
CA HIS A 216 -7.17 -1.36 23.67
C HIS A 216 -6.68 -0.20 22.80
N ARG A 217 -6.79 -0.36 21.46
CA ARG A 217 -6.37 0.60 20.46
C ARG A 217 -7.50 0.87 19.47
N ASP A 218 -7.47 2.04 18.87
CA ASP A 218 -8.21 2.32 17.64
C ASP A 218 -7.31 2.08 16.43
N ILE A 219 -7.89 1.62 15.32
CA ILE A 219 -7.24 1.42 14.05
C ILE A 219 -8.17 1.89 12.93
N GLN A 220 -7.59 2.55 11.93
CA GLN A 220 -8.31 2.87 10.70
C GLN A 220 -8.15 1.72 9.69
N VAL A 221 -9.17 1.53 8.85
CA VAL A 221 -9.15 0.51 7.80
C VAL A 221 -9.34 1.16 6.45
N PHE A 222 -8.37 0.93 5.55
CA PHE A 222 -8.37 1.49 4.22
C PHE A 222 -8.62 0.40 3.19
N GLY A 223 -9.56 0.68 2.27
CA GLY A 223 -9.79 -0.12 1.08
C GLY A 223 -8.88 0.28 -0.07
N GLN A 224 -8.99 -0.44 -1.18
CA GLN A 224 -8.27 -0.15 -2.41
C GLN A 224 -9.23 -0.08 -3.60
N ALA A 225 -9.12 0.99 -4.40
CA ALA A 225 -9.90 1.15 -5.62
C ALA A 225 -9.03 1.63 -6.79
N TYR A 226 -9.38 1.21 -8.01
CA TYR A 226 -8.88 1.84 -9.23
C TYR A 226 -10.00 2.62 -9.94
N ILE A 227 -9.62 3.76 -10.50
CA ILE A 227 -10.59 4.68 -11.12
C ILE A 227 -10.47 4.64 -12.64
N VAL A 228 -11.61 4.45 -13.29
CA VAL A 228 -11.80 4.68 -14.72
C VAL A 228 -13.00 5.61 -14.90
N CYS A 229 -12.75 6.92 -14.89
CA CYS A 229 -13.75 7.94 -15.01
C CYS A 229 -13.74 8.56 -16.41
N ARG A 230 -14.92 8.64 -17.07
CA ARG A 230 -15.11 9.26 -18.39
C ARG A 230 -16.42 10.06 -18.41
N GLU A 231 -16.70 10.75 -19.52
CA GLU A 231 -17.93 11.52 -19.67
C GLU A 231 -19.17 10.63 -19.64
N THR A 232 -19.07 9.41 -20.17
CA THR A 232 -20.14 8.40 -20.15
C THR A 232 -19.64 7.08 -19.58
N GLU A 233 -20.56 6.30 -19.00
CA GLU A 233 -20.28 4.95 -18.52
C GLU A 233 -19.81 4.03 -19.67
N ALA A 234 -20.38 4.19 -20.85
CA ALA A 234 -20.00 3.41 -22.03
C ALA A 234 -18.52 3.63 -22.42
N GLU A 235 -18.07 4.87 -22.40
CA GLU A 235 -16.66 5.22 -22.66
C GLU A 235 -15.74 4.70 -21.56
N ALA A 236 -16.14 4.77 -20.28
CA ALA A 236 -15.36 4.25 -19.18
C ALA A 236 -15.18 2.71 -19.31
N ARG A 237 -16.27 2.01 -19.60
CA ARG A 237 -16.24 0.54 -19.82
C ARG A 237 -15.44 0.16 -21.07
N ALA A 238 -15.55 0.91 -22.16
CA ALA A 238 -14.77 0.70 -23.36
C ALA A 238 -13.26 0.88 -23.11
N PHE A 239 -12.87 1.91 -22.38
CA PHE A 239 -11.47 2.12 -22.00
C PHE A 239 -10.96 1.01 -21.06
N HIS A 240 -11.77 0.61 -20.07
CA HIS A 240 -11.44 -0.52 -19.19
C HIS A 240 -11.20 -1.79 -19.99
N ASN A 241 -12.13 -2.15 -20.91
CA ASN A 241 -11.98 -3.31 -21.77
C ASN A 241 -10.69 -3.22 -22.61
N HIS A 242 -10.40 -2.05 -23.17
CA HIS A 242 -9.20 -1.84 -23.98
C HIS A 242 -7.92 -2.14 -23.18
N TYR A 243 -7.75 -1.52 -22.01
CA TYR A 243 -6.48 -1.69 -21.29
C TYR A 243 -6.35 -3.02 -20.55
N VAL A 244 -7.47 -3.69 -20.21
CA VAL A 244 -7.46 -4.98 -19.53
C VAL A 244 -7.41 -6.12 -20.55
N ASN A 245 -8.37 -6.20 -21.48
CA ASN A 245 -8.54 -7.35 -22.34
C ASN A 245 -7.66 -7.28 -23.60
N GLU A 246 -7.53 -6.09 -24.22
CA GLU A 246 -6.78 -5.96 -25.47
C GLU A 246 -5.29 -5.65 -25.24
N LYS A 247 -4.95 -4.96 -24.14
CA LYS A 247 -3.60 -4.49 -23.82
C LYS A 247 -3.05 -5.03 -22.50
N GLY A 248 -3.76 -5.93 -21.85
CA GLY A 248 -3.34 -6.57 -20.61
C GLY A 248 -2.17 -7.53 -20.79
N ASP A 249 -1.25 -7.54 -19.84
CA ASP A 249 -0.14 -8.50 -19.80
C ASP A 249 -0.60 -9.80 -19.10
N TRP A 250 -1.31 -10.63 -19.85
CA TRP A 250 -1.85 -11.90 -19.37
C TRP A 250 -0.77 -12.89 -18.92
N GLN A 251 0.43 -12.84 -19.53
CA GLN A 251 1.53 -13.68 -19.08
C GLN A 251 2.12 -13.15 -17.77
N GLY A 252 2.28 -11.83 -17.64
CA GLY A 252 2.75 -11.21 -16.40
C GLY A 252 1.82 -11.48 -15.23
N VAL A 253 0.50 -11.39 -15.44
CA VAL A 253 -0.48 -11.69 -14.37
C VAL A 253 -0.53 -13.17 -14.02
N ARG A 254 -0.38 -14.07 -14.97
CA ARG A 254 -0.23 -15.51 -14.70
C ARG A 254 0.95 -15.78 -13.79
N ASN A 255 2.10 -15.21 -14.10
CA ASN A 255 3.30 -15.35 -13.28
C ASN A 255 3.09 -14.80 -11.85
N LEU A 256 2.39 -13.68 -11.70
CA LEU A 256 2.04 -13.12 -10.39
C LEU A 256 1.11 -14.05 -9.61
N LEU A 257 0.04 -14.53 -10.27
CA LEU A 257 -0.92 -15.46 -9.65
C LEU A 257 -0.25 -16.75 -9.18
N ASP A 258 0.66 -17.31 -9.97
CA ASP A 258 1.39 -18.54 -9.59
C ASP A 258 2.36 -18.33 -8.41
N VAL A 259 2.83 -17.09 -8.18
CA VAL A 259 3.58 -16.74 -6.94
C VAL A 259 2.65 -16.66 -5.74
N LEU A 260 1.42 -16.15 -5.92
CA LEU A 260 0.45 -16.00 -4.83
C LEU A 260 -0.27 -17.32 -4.51
N ILE A 261 -0.61 -18.08 -5.54
CA ILE A 261 -1.40 -19.32 -5.49
C ILE A 261 -0.70 -20.34 -6.39
N PRO A 262 0.05 -21.29 -5.85
CA PRO A 262 0.71 -22.32 -6.66
C PRO A 262 -0.28 -23.04 -7.59
N ASN A 263 0.07 -23.16 -8.88
CA ASN A 263 -0.80 -23.70 -9.93
C ASN A 263 -2.16 -22.97 -10.03
N SER A 264 -2.12 -21.65 -10.00
CA SER A 264 -3.28 -20.75 -9.87
C SER A 264 -4.42 -21.07 -10.85
N GLU A 265 -4.13 -21.38 -12.10
CA GLU A 265 -5.16 -21.70 -13.11
C GLU A 265 -5.95 -22.96 -12.74
N SER A 266 -5.27 -24.01 -12.27
CA SER A 266 -5.93 -25.23 -11.80
C SER A 266 -6.65 -25.04 -10.47
N ALA A 267 -6.08 -24.25 -9.56
CA ALA A 267 -6.62 -24.01 -8.23
C ALA A 267 -7.89 -23.14 -8.26
N LEU A 268 -7.95 -22.16 -9.16
CA LEU A 268 -9.05 -21.20 -9.29
C LEU A 268 -10.10 -21.62 -10.32
N GLY A 269 -9.75 -22.50 -11.26
CA GLY A 269 -10.66 -22.95 -12.31
C GLY A 269 -11.31 -21.77 -13.06
N ASP A 270 -12.63 -21.76 -13.15
CA ASP A 270 -13.41 -20.72 -13.84
C ASP A 270 -13.24 -19.31 -13.23
N GLY A 271 -12.75 -19.19 -12.00
CA GLY A 271 -12.48 -17.92 -11.33
C GLY A 271 -11.15 -17.27 -11.73
N TRP A 272 -10.27 -18.00 -12.41
CA TRP A 272 -8.92 -17.52 -12.74
C TRP A 272 -8.95 -16.27 -13.62
N GLU A 273 -9.76 -16.26 -14.69
CA GLU A 273 -9.83 -15.15 -15.64
C GLU A 273 -10.35 -13.87 -14.97
N ALA A 274 -11.35 -13.98 -14.11
CA ALA A 274 -11.88 -12.84 -13.37
C ALA A 274 -10.84 -12.24 -12.41
N MET A 275 -10.11 -13.09 -11.68
CA MET A 275 -9.04 -12.65 -10.79
C MET A 275 -7.87 -12.05 -11.58
N ALA A 276 -7.48 -12.66 -12.70
CA ALA A 276 -6.42 -12.14 -13.57
C ALA A 276 -6.80 -10.77 -14.16
N SER A 277 -8.03 -10.61 -14.65
CA SER A 277 -8.55 -9.33 -15.15
C SER A 277 -8.49 -8.24 -14.09
N ASN A 278 -8.89 -8.54 -12.86
CA ASN A 278 -8.85 -7.60 -11.74
C ASN A 278 -7.43 -7.18 -11.36
N LEU A 279 -6.48 -8.12 -11.37
CA LEU A 279 -5.06 -7.84 -11.16
C LEU A 279 -4.46 -7.00 -12.29
N ILE A 280 -4.82 -7.26 -13.56
CA ILE A 280 -4.41 -6.43 -14.69
C ILE A 280 -4.95 -5.01 -14.51
N ALA A 281 -6.23 -4.88 -14.16
CA ALA A 281 -6.95 -3.62 -14.07
C ALA A 281 -6.41 -2.69 -12.99
N GLY A 282 -6.21 -3.19 -11.78
CA GLY A 282 -5.86 -2.37 -10.61
C GLY A 282 -5.08 -3.10 -9.53
N TYR A 283 -4.35 -4.17 -9.87
CA TYR A 283 -3.54 -4.94 -8.91
C TYR A 283 -4.38 -5.51 -7.74
N GLY A 284 -5.61 -5.92 -8.02
CA GLY A 284 -6.55 -6.45 -7.03
C GLY A 284 -7.42 -5.41 -6.34
N ALA A 285 -7.33 -4.15 -6.75
CA ALA A 285 -8.20 -3.08 -6.29
C ALA A 285 -9.64 -3.22 -6.79
N LEU A 286 -10.61 -2.70 -6.07
CA LEU A 286 -12.00 -2.70 -6.48
C LEU A 286 -12.27 -1.66 -7.58
N PRO A 287 -13.14 -1.95 -8.54
CA PRO A 287 -13.41 -1.06 -9.67
C PRO A 287 -14.30 0.12 -9.29
N LEU A 288 -13.87 1.34 -9.64
CA LEU A 288 -14.70 2.54 -9.71
C LEU A 288 -14.73 3.00 -11.17
N ILE A 289 -15.68 2.47 -11.95
CA ILE A 289 -15.76 2.63 -13.40
C ILE A 289 -17.08 3.31 -13.77
N GLY A 290 -17.03 4.48 -14.41
CA GLY A 290 -18.23 5.19 -14.83
C GLY A 290 -18.02 6.67 -15.03
N THR A 291 -19.11 7.43 -14.87
CA THR A 291 -19.11 8.89 -14.79
C THR A 291 -18.58 9.37 -13.44
N ALA A 292 -18.29 10.65 -13.30
CA ALA A 292 -17.83 11.21 -12.03
C ALA A 292 -18.82 10.96 -10.88
N ASP A 293 -20.12 11.07 -11.15
CA ASP A 293 -21.16 10.80 -10.15
C ASP A 293 -21.16 9.33 -9.72
N GLN A 294 -21.08 8.38 -10.67
CA GLN A 294 -21.01 6.95 -10.37
C GLN A 294 -19.73 6.57 -9.59
N VAL A 295 -18.59 7.21 -9.89
CA VAL A 295 -17.34 6.98 -9.14
C VAL A 295 -17.49 7.48 -7.70
N VAL A 296 -18.10 8.65 -7.47
CA VAL A 296 -18.32 9.18 -6.11
C VAL A 296 -19.36 8.35 -5.35
N GLU A 297 -20.43 7.87 -6.01
CA GLU A 297 -21.36 6.88 -5.41
C GLU A 297 -20.62 5.62 -4.94
N GLY A 298 -19.69 5.12 -5.76
CA GLY A 298 -18.84 3.98 -5.36
C GLY A 298 -17.96 4.30 -4.14
N MET A 299 -17.40 5.51 -4.05
CA MET A 299 -16.64 5.95 -2.87
C MET A 299 -17.55 6.05 -1.63
N GLN A 300 -18.78 6.53 -1.79
CA GLN A 300 -19.77 6.56 -0.70
C GLN A 300 -20.06 5.15 -0.18
N ALA A 301 -20.19 4.17 -1.07
CA ALA A 301 -20.43 2.79 -0.67
C ALA A 301 -19.29 2.22 0.22
N PHE A 302 -18.04 2.59 -0.03
CA PHE A 302 -16.94 2.24 0.89
C PHE A 302 -17.11 2.88 2.26
N SER A 303 -17.47 4.16 2.32
CA SER A 303 -17.72 4.87 3.57
C SER A 303 -18.88 4.23 4.36
N ASP A 304 -19.99 3.92 3.67
CA ASP A 304 -21.16 3.27 4.24
C ASP A 304 -20.86 1.86 4.79
N ALA A 305 -19.90 1.15 4.16
CA ALA A 305 -19.40 -0.13 4.64
C ALA A 305 -18.45 -0.01 5.85
N GLY A 306 -18.15 1.19 6.34
CA GLY A 306 -17.30 1.44 7.49
C GLY A 306 -15.80 1.46 7.20
N ILE A 307 -15.43 1.66 5.94
CA ILE A 307 -14.07 1.89 5.50
C ILE A 307 -13.71 3.37 5.73
N ASP A 308 -12.58 3.63 6.40
CA ASP A 308 -12.19 4.99 6.81
C ASP A 308 -11.50 5.77 5.69
N GLY A 309 -10.94 5.09 4.70
CA GLY A 309 -10.28 5.70 3.55
C GLY A 309 -10.07 4.73 2.41
N ILE A 310 -9.75 5.28 1.24
CA ILE A 310 -9.55 4.49 0.01
C ILE A 310 -8.22 4.88 -0.61
N THR A 311 -7.37 3.90 -0.90
CA THR A 311 -6.23 4.14 -1.78
C THR A 311 -6.70 4.08 -3.22
N LEU A 312 -6.35 5.10 -3.98
CA LEU A 312 -6.76 5.26 -5.37
C LEU A 312 -5.61 4.96 -6.32
N SER A 313 -5.93 4.29 -7.41
CA SER A 313 -4.98 4.03 -8.49
C SER A 313 -5.58 4.30 -9.86
N TRP A 314 -4.72 4.64 -10.82
CA TRP A 314 -5.07 4.93 -12.21
C TRP A 314 -4.08 4.21 -13.16
N VAL A 315 -4.49 4.02 -14.40
CA VAL A 315 -3.57 3.58 -15.46
C VAL A 315 -2.49 4.64 -15.72
N ASP A 316 -2.90 5.92 -15.71
CA ASP A 316 -2.04 7.10 -15.82
C ASP A 316 -2.32 8.03 -14.63
N TYR A 317 -1.36 8.17 -13.73
CA TYR A 317 -1.52 8.96 -12.51
C TYR A 317 -1.57 10.46 -12.77
N ALA A 318 -0.83 10.98 -13.74
CA ALA A 318 -0.80 12.42 -14.02
C ALA A 318 -2.17 12.91 -14.51
N SER A 319 -2.73 12.25 -15.53
CA SER A 319 -4.07 12.57 -16.02
C SER A 319 -5.16 12.20 -15.03
N GLY A 320 -4.99 11.12 -14.28
CA GLY A 320 -5.92 10.68 -13.24
C GLY A 320 -6.05 11.68 -12.11
N LEU A 321 -4.94 12.22 -11.60
CA LEU A 321 -4.94 13.27 -10.57
C LEU A 321 -5.55 14.58 -11.07
N ALA A 322 -5.21 15.01 -12.29
CA ALA A 322 -5.81 16.20 -12.86
C ALA A 322 -7.34 16.07 -13.01
N HIS A 323 -7.80 14.88 -13.40
CA HIS A 323 -9.23 14.60 -13.49
C HIS A 323 -9.89 14.51 -12.10
N PHE A 324 -9.21 13.89 -11.13
CA PHE A 324 -9.66 13.82 -9.74
C PHE A 324 -9.88 15.22 -9.15
N GLU A 325 -8.89 16.09 -9.27
CA GLU A 325 -8.97 17.47 -8.76
C GLU A 325 -10.13 18.24 -9.38
N LYS A 326 -10.34 18.10 -10.69
CA LYS A 326 -11.33 18.86 -11.42
C LYS A 326 -12.76 18.34 -11.25
N GLU A 327 -12.95 17.02 -11.31
CA GLU A 327 -14.27 16.41 -11.45
C GLU A 327 -14.72 15.64 -10.21
N LEU A 328 -13.82 14.93 -9.52
CA LEU A 328 -14.19 14.06 -8.39
C LEU A 328 -14.17 14.82 -7.07
N LEU A 329 -13.11 15.58 -6.80
CA LEU A 329 -12.94 16.29 -5.53
C LEU A 329 -14.11 17.23 -5.18
N PRO A 330 -14.64 18.08 -6.10
CA PRO A 330 -15.81 18.90 -5.80
C PRO A 330 -17.04 18.08 -5.43
N ARG A 331 -17.28 16.98 -6.13
CA ARG A 331 -18.42 16.07 -5.86
C ARG A 331 -18.27 15.32 -4.55
N MET A 332 -17.04 14.92 -4.19
CA MET A 332 -16.76 14.30 -2.88
C MET A 332 -17.05 15.27 -1.73
N ILE A 333 -16.72 16.56 -1.91
CA ILE A 333 -17.03 17.63 -0.93
C ILE A 333 -18.53 17.82 -0.81
N GLU A 334 -19.27 17.87 -1.93
CA GLU A 334 -20.73 17.96 -1.94
C GLU A 334 -21.41 16.76 -1.29
N ALA A 335 -20.86 15.56 -1.48
CA ALA A 335 -21.33 14.34 -0.87
C ALA A 335 -20.95 14.20 0.62
N GLY A 336 -20.12 15.10 1.17
CA GLY A 336 -19.65 15.03 2.55
C GLY A 336 -18.59 13.94 2.80
N LEU A 337 -18.00 13.39 1.75
CA LEU A 337 -16.92 12.42 1.83
C LEU A 337 -15.57 13.07 2.15
N ARG A 338 -15.49 14.37 2.00
CA ARG A 338 -14.27 15.14 2.23
C ARG A 338 -14.60 16.56 2.69
N GLU A 339 -13.79 17.08 3.62
CA GLU A 339 -13.80 18.48 3.99
C GLU A 339 -13.08 19.35 2.93
N LYS A 340 -13.37 20.68 2.93
CA LYS A 340 -12.76 21.62 1.98
C LYS A 340 -11.29 21.88 2.30
#